data_2bbb9a111e215e14fbfabda7f00ac7c8
#
_entry.id   2bbb9a111e215e14fbfabda7f00ac7c8
#
_cell.length_a   1.000
_cell.length_b   1.000
_cell.length_c   1.000
_cell.angle_alpha   90.00
_cell.angle_beta   90.00
_cell.angle_gamma   90.00
#
_symmetry.space_group_name_H-M   'P 1'
#
loop_
_entity.id
_entity.type
_entity.pdbx_description
1 polymer ?
#
loop_
_entity_poly.entity_id
_entity_poly.type
_entity_poly.pdbx_seq_one_letter_code
_entity_poly.pdbx_strand_id
1 'polypeptide(L)'
;MKLSFDLPVIQINKKEELSTLRERFEFCLIETYNTYDLFSSKTQILESVKACVEEELNDVSKSEIEEIWNLYIARNNKIIEILEELKEESVYGGNRFRTQAYGKAISAIKNVRVPIISGSQAQKLKGVGSKIAKKIDEILETGELRSLVQKPDEVRKRIDVLREFGAIWGVGPKTAVRLYDAGYRNIDDIPDKALNSKQKIGLTYYKNLQERIPRKQITLFEKDVRKILNELGNLKMCICGSYRRGLPDSGDIDLLLAYEGSRVPQNYFKRILKVLHEKGILIEDLSQGAEIYSGIMKTRDGIARRIDIHFVPKREWGSQTLYFTGSKEFNIDLRNLAIRQNRKLSDKGLFDEKGNRLPLSTEKEILEALGLPYIKPQNRTDLSKWS
;
A
#
# COMPACT_ATOMS: atom_id res chain seq x y z
N MET A 1 -17.56 -12.63 -27.41
CA MET A 1 -17.46 -13.04 -26.02
C MET A 1 -18.11 -11.95 -25.17
N LYS A 2 -19.35 -12.16 -24.68
CA LYS A 2 -20.09 -11.10 -23.98
C LYS A 2 -19.61 -11.01 -22.52
N LEU A 3 -18.87 -9.99 -22.21
CA LEU A 3 -18.46 -9.66 -20.84
C LEU A 3 -19.65 -8.99 -20.13
N SER A 4 -20.41 -9.76 -19.34
CA SER A 4 -21.53 -9.25 -18.55
C SER A 4 -21.06 -8.90 -17.13
N PHE A 5 -20.65 -7.65 -16.95
CA PHE A 5 -20.55 -7.05 -15.62
C PHE A 5 -21.65 -6.01 -15.48
N ASP A 6 -22.41 -6.04 -14.40
CA ASP A 6 -23.20 -4.91 -13.95
C ASP A 6 -22.22 -3.83 -13.44
N LEU A 7 -21.81 -2.95 -14.35
CA LEU A 7 -21.04 -1.77 -14.04
C LEU A 7 -21.98 -0.69 -13.49
N PRO A 8 -21.52 0.17 -12.58
CA PRO A 8 -22.33 1.30 -12.11
C PRO A 8 -22.87 2.08 -13.31
N VAL A 9 -24.14 2.40 -13.23
CA VAL A 9 -24.90 3.06 -14.30
C VAL A 9 -24.21 4.38 -14.66
N ILE A 10 -23.53 4.41 -15.80
CA ILE A 10 -23.16 5.67 -16.42
C ILE A 10 -24.49 6.29 -16.90
N GLN A 11 -24.79 7.50 -16.44
CA GLN A 11 -25.91 8.26 -16.97
C GLN A 11 -25.59 8.74 -18.40
N ILE A 12 -25.62 7.82 -19.34
CA ILE A 12 -25.67 8.13 -20.76
C ILE A 12 -27.09 7.76 -21.21
N ASN A 13 -27.81 8.71 -21.75
CA ASN A 13 -29.24 8.60 -22.08
C ASN A 13 -29.57 7.64 -23.25
N LYS A 14 -28.62 6.79 -23.69
CA LYS A 14 -28.83 5.87 -24.81
C LYS A 14 -28.11 4.54 -24.60
N LYS A 15 -28.81 3.53 -24.10
CA LYS A 15 -28.26 2.17 -23.86
C LYS A 15 -27.68 1.48 -25.11
N GLU A 16 -28.20 1.74 -26.29
CA GLU A 16 -27.72 1.13 -27.55
C GLU A 16 -26.41 1.75 -28.06
N GLU A 17 -26.22 3.07 -27.94
CA GLU A 17 -24.97 3.74 -28.30
C GLU A 17 -23.80 3.38 -27.38
N LEU A 18 -24.09 3.10 -26.11
CA LEU A 18 -23.09 2.64 -25.14
C LEU A 18 -22.59 1.23 -25.45
N SER A 19 -23.44 0.32 -25.94
CA SER A 19 -23.02 -1.03 -26.30
C SER A 19 -22.06 -0.97 -27.49
N THR A 20 -22.36 -0.15 -28.49
CA THR A 20 -21.56 0.03 -29.69
C THR A 20 -20.21 0.69 -29.37
N LEU A 21 -20.19 1.76 -28.58
CA LEU A 21 -18.94 2.42 -28.17
C LEU A 21 -18.05 1.49 -27.35
N ARG A 22 -18.65 0.69 -26.46
CA ARG A 22 -17.93 -0.25 -25.63
C ARG A 22 -17.33 -1.41 -26.44
N GLU A 23 -18.07 -1.95 -27.39
CA GLU A 23 -17.59 -2.99 -28.31
C GLU A 23 -16.44 -2.47 -29.17
N ARG A 24 -16.55 -1.25 -29.69
CA ARG A 24 -15.49 -0.59 -30.47
C ARG A 24 -14.26 -0.28 -29.64
N PHE A 25 -14.46 0.24 -28.43
CA PHE A 25 -13.35 0.47 -27.50
C PHE A 25 -12.59 -0.83 -27.20
N GLU A 26 -13.31 -1.94 -26.96
CA GLU A 26 -12.70 -3.25 -26.70
C GLU A 26 -11.92 -3.75 -27.91
N PHE A 27 -12.47 -3.60 -29.10
CA PHE A 27 -11.79 -3.91 -30.37
C PHE A 27 -10.50 -3.09 -30.50
N CYS A 28 -10.59 -1.76 -30.38
CA CYS A 28 -9.44 -0.87 -30.48
C CYS A 28 -8.38 -1.14 -29.41
N LEU A 29 -8.80 -1.52 -28.21
CA LEU A 29 -7.88 -1.88 -27.14
C LEU A 29 -7.12 -3.19 -27.46
N ILE A 30 -7.81 -4.18 -28.04
CA ILE A 30 -7.19 -5.44 -28.49
C ILE A 30 -6.18 -5.16 -29.61
N GLU A 31 -6.57 -4.38 -30.64
CA GLU A 31 -5.69 -4.00 -31.74
C GLU A 31 -4.47 -3.20 -31.25
N THR A 32 -4.67 -2.28 -30.32
CA THR A 32 -3.57 -1.53 -29.72
C THR A 32 -2.57 -2.45 -29.01
N TYR A 33 -3.04 -3.51 -28.35
CA TYR A 33 -2.17 -4.50 -27.71
C TYR A 33 -1.45 -5.44 -28.68
N ASN A 34 -1.79 -5.45 -29.95
CA ASN A 34 -0.97 -6.09 -30.97
C ASN A 34 0.33 -5.31 -31.25
N THR A 35 0.31 -3.99 -31.00
CA THR A 35 1.46 -3.09 -31.19
C THR A 35 2.19 -2.78 -29.87
N TYR A 36 1.45 -2.62 -28.78
CA TYR A 36 1.95 -2.24 -27.46
C TYR A 36 1.73 -3.35 -26.44
N ASP A 37 2.56 -3.40 -25.42
CA ASP A 37 2.41 -4.35 -24.31
C ASP A 37 1.98 -3.67 -23.01
N LEU A 38 1.81 -4.46 -21.94
CA LEU A 38 1.42 -3.97 -20.62
C LEU A 38 2.47 -3.04 -19.94
N PHE A 39 3.67 -2.97 -20.50
CA PHE A 39 4.77 -2.13 -19.99
C PHE A 39 4.88 -0.81 -20.75
N SER A 40 4.12 -0.63 -21.81
CA SER A 40 4.03 0.63 -22.55
C SER A 40 3.37 1.71 -21.69
N SER A 41 3.66 2.98 -21.97
CA SER A 41 3.09 4.05 -21.13
C SER A 41 1.57 4.12 -21.30
N LYS A 42 0.87 4.48 -20.21
CA LYS A 42 -0.59 4.71 -20.25
C LYS A 42 -0.96 5.68 -21.39
N THR A 43 -0.19 6.74 -21.54
CA THR A 43 -0.44 7.78 -22.54
C THR A 43 -0.36 7.21 -23.96
N GLN A 44 0.66 6.43 -24.27
CA GLN A 44 0.81 5.82 -25.61
C GLN A 44 -0.36 4.90 -25.94
N ILE A 45 -0.73 4.02 -25.03
CA ILE A 45 -1.84 3.07 -25.26
C ILE A 45 -3.17 3.82 -25.34
N LEU A 46 -3.43 4.77 -24.45
CA LEU A 46 -4.67 5.53 -24.45
C LEU A 46 -4.84 6.40 -25.70
N GLU A 47 -3.77 7.06 -26.15
CA GLU A 47 -3.83 7.85 -27.41
C GLU A 47 -4.02 6.96 -28.64
N SER A 48 -3.41 5.78 -28.67
CA SER A 48 -3.63 4.80 -29.76
C SER A 48 -5.08 4.28 -29.77
N VAL A 49 -5.63 3.97 -28.59
CA VAL A 49 -7.05 3.56 -28.48
C VAL A 49 -7.98 4.70 -28.88
N LYS A 50 -7.69 5.94 -28.47
CA LYS A 50 -8.47 7.12 -28.87
C LYS A 50 -8.50 7.29 -30.38
N ALA A 51 -7.33 7.26 -31.02
CA ALA A 51 -7.22 7.39 -32.46
C ALA A 51 -8.03 6.31 -33.20
N CYS A 52 -7.91 5.05 -32.76
CA CYS A 52 -8.68 3.95 -33.35
C CYS A 52 -10.19 4.10 -33.15
N VAL A 53 -10.65 4.54 -31.96
CA VAL A 53 -12.09 4.75 -31.71
C VAL A 53 -12.63 5.95 -32.51
N GLU A 54 -11.85 7.04 -32.60
CA GLU A 54 -12.21 8.23 -33.40
C GLU A 54 -12.30 7.93 -34.90
N GLU A 55 -11.47 7.02 -35.43
CA GLU A 55 -11.55 6.55 -36.83
C GLU A 55 -12.82 5.74 -37.12
N GLU A 56 -13.29 4.97 -36.13
CA GLU A 56 -14.43 4.08 -36.26
C GLU A 56 -15.79 4.75 -35.95
N LEU A 57 -15.80 5.80 -35.11
CA LEU A 57 -16.99 6.47 -34.60
C LEU A 57 -16.80 8.00 -34.65
N ASN A 58 -17.55 8.69 -35.53
CA ASN A 58 -17.39 10.12 -35.82
C ASN A 58 -17.82 11.08 -34.70
N ASP A 59 -18.59 10.62 -33.68
CA ASP A 59 -19.25 11.49 -32.70
C ASP A 59 -18.89 11.15 -31.24
N VAL A 60 -17.74 10.48 -31.01
CA VAL A 60 -17.33 10.10 -29.65
C VAL A 60 -16.38 11.16 -29.06
N SER A 61 -16.73 11.67 -27.89
CA SER A 61 -15.90 12.64 -27.17
C SER A 61 -14.72 11.94 -26.47
N LYS A 62 -13.60 12.67 -26.35
CA LYS A 62 -12.43 12.19 -25.58
C LYS A 62 -12.77 11.84 -24.14
N SER A 63 -13.74 12.51 -23.52
CA SER A 63 -14.19 12.22 -22.17
C SER A 63 -14.91 10.87 -22.04
N GLU A 64 -15.73 10.50 -23.04
CA GLU A 64 -16.40 9.19 -23.04
C GLU A 64 -15.41 8.06 -23.18
N ILE A 65 -14.38 8.22 -24.03
CA ILE A 65 -13.31 7.22 -24.16
C ILE A 65 -12.55 7.08 -22.83
N GLU A 66 -12.27 8.18 -22.13
CA GLU A 66 -11.60 8.14 -20.81
C GLU A 66 -12.48 7.50 -19.73
N GLU A 67 -13.79 7.70 -19.75
CA GLU A 67 -14.71 7.02 -18.84
C GLU A 67 -14.68 5.52 -19.04
N ILE A 68 -14.77 5.05 -20.30
CA ILE A 68 -14.67 3.61 -20.60
C ILE A 68 -13.29 3.07 -20.22
N TRP A 69 -12.21 3.79 -20.49
CA TRP A 69 -10.88 3.42 -20.04
C TRP A 69 -10.83 3.20 -18.53
N ASN A 70 -11.38 4.13 -17.74
CA ASN A 70 -11.41 4.02 -16.30
C ASN A 70 -12.24 2.82 -15.80
N LEU A 71 -13.31 2.45 -16.52
CA LEU A 71 -14.08 1.24 -16.22
C LEU A 71 -13.25 -0.03 -16.45
N TYR A 72 -12.45 -0.08 -17.52
CA TYR A 72 -11.56 -1.22 -17.77
C TYR A 72 -10.42 -1.28 -16.76
N ILE A 73 -9.88 -0.15 -16.33
CA ILE A 73 -8.92 -0.10 -15.22
C ILE A 73 -9.55 -0.59 -13.91
N ALA A 74 -10.81 -0.28 -13.64
CA ALA A 74 -11.51 -0.77 -12.45
C ALA A 74 -11.61 -2.31 -12.40
N ARG A 75 -11.59 -3.01 -13.55
CA ARG A 75 -11.51 -4.48 -13.61
C ARG A 75 -10.19 -5.00 -13.04
N ASN A 76 -9.08 -4.29 -13.23
CA ASN A 76 -7.81 -4.65 -12.60
C ASN A 76 -7.95 -4.67 -11.07
N ASN A 77 -8.72 -3.73 -10.50
CA ASN A 77 -8.98 -3.69 -9.06
C ASN A 77 -9.82 -4.89 -8.60
N LYS A 78 -10.80 -5.32 -9.42
CA LYS A 78 -11.59 -6.52 -9.12
C LYS A 78 -10.74 -7.79 -9.15
N ILE A 79 -9.84 -7.92 -10.13
CA ILE A 79 -8.85 -9.01 -10.16
C ILE A 79 -8.00 -9.01 -8.90
N ILE A 80 -7.50 -7.84 -8.50
CA ILE A 80 -6.67 -7.67 -7.28
C ILE A 80 -7.45 -8.09 -6.04
N GLU A 81 -8.68 -7.63 -5.87
CA GLU A 81 -9.55 -7.95 -4.74
C GLU A 81 -9.74 -9.48 -4.58
N ILE A 82 -10.11 -10.17 -5.65
CA ILE A 82 -10.31 -11.62 -5.65
C ILE A 82 -8.99 -12.37 -5.39
N LEU A 83 -7.87 -11.91 -5.94
CA LEU A 83 -6.56 -12.50 -5.67
C LEU A 83 -6.10 -12.24 -4.23
N GLU A 84 -6.44 -11.10 -3.63
CA GLU A 84 -6.17 -10.82 -2.21
C GLU A 84 -6.95 -11.76 -1.29
N GLU A 85 -8.22 -12.06 -1.60
CA GLU A 85 -9.02 -13.05 -0.88
C GLU A 85 -8.39 -14.45 -0.96
N LEU A 86 -7.99 -14.90 -2.15
CA LEU A 86 -7.30 -16.18 -2.34
C LEU A 86 -5.94 -16.25 -1.61
N LYS A 87 -5.23 -15.13 -1.57
CA LYS A 87 -3.96 -15.01 -0.82
C LYS A 87 -4.23 -15.16 0.67
N GLU A 88 -5.22 -14.47 1.20
CA GLU A 88 -5.59 -14.53 2.61
C GLU A 88 -5.99 -15.96 3.02
N GLU A 89 -6.81 -16.62 2.22
CA GLU A 89 -7.15 -18.04 2.42
C GLU A 89 -5.88 -18.91 2.47
N SER A 90 -4.95 -18.65 1.55
CA SER A 90 -3.67 -19.40 1.51
C SER A 90 -2.80 -19.14 2.74
N VAL A 91 -2.87 -17.94 3.30
CA VAL A 91 -2.18 -17.55 4.55
C VAL A 91 -2.70 -18.37 5.72
N TYR A 92 -4.01 -18.39 5.93
CA TYR A 92 -4.63 -19.15 7.02
C TYR A 92 -4.62 -20.66 6.78
N GLY A 93 -4.61 -21.11 5.53
CA GLY A 93 -4.42 -22.50 5.15
C GLY A 93 -2.96 -22.98 5.23
N GLY A 94 -2.01 -22.10 5.62
CA GLY A 94 -0.58 -22.45 5.79
C GLY A 94 0.16 -22.70 4.48
N ASN A 95 -0.42 -22.39 3.31
CA ASN A 95 0.19 -22.65 2.02
C ASN A 95 1.10 -21.49 1.57
N ARG A 96 2.34 -21.48 2.05
CA ARG A 96 3.34 -20.43 1.74
C ARG A 96 3.57 -20.22 0.26
N PHE A 97 3.57 -21.27 -0.56
CA PHE A 97 3.81 -21.16 -2.01
C PHE A 97 2.67 -20.42 -2.70
N ARG A 98 1.41 -20.77 -2.38
CA ARG A 98 0.24 -20.05 -2.91
C ARG A 98 0.22 -18.61 -2.44
N THR A 99 0.48 -18.35 -1.16
CA THR A 99 0.56 -17.01 -0.59
C THR A 99 1.57 -16.14 -1.34
N GLN A 100 2.77 -16.67 -1.61
CA GLN A 100 3.80 -15.96 -2.37
C GLN A 100 3.41 -15.76 -3.84
N ALA A 101 2.82 -16.77 -4.48
CA ALA A 101 2.40 -16.68 -5.87
C ALA A 101 1.31 -15.60 -6.06
N TYR A 102 0.27 -15.60 -5.23
CA TYR A 102 -0.75 -14.55 -5.26
C TYR A 102 -0.17 -13.19 -4.92
N GLY A 103 0.72 -13.09 -3.91
CA GLY A 103 1.38 -11.83 -3.57
C GLY A 103 2.20 -11.23 -4.71
N LYS A 104 2.93 -12.07 -5.47
CA LYS A 104 3.68 -11.62 -6.65
C LYS A 104 2.75 -11.16 -7.78
N ALA A 105 1.69 -11.90 -8.05
CA ALA A 105 0.72 -11.56 -9.08
C ALA A 105 -0.01 -10.25 -8.74
N ILE A 106 -0.50 -10.10 -7.50
CA ILE A 106 -1.13 -8.87 -7.02
C ILE A 106 -0.17 -7.67 -7.18
N SER A 107 1.09 -7.82 -6.77
CA SER A 107 2.09 -6.76 -6.92
C SER A 107 2.35 -6.42 -8.38
N ALA A 108 2.42 -7.40 -9.25
CA ALA A 108 2.62 -7.19 -10.68
C ALA A 108 1.42 -6.45 -11.31
N ILE A 109 0.18 -6.88 -10.98
CA ILE A 109 -1.05 -6.27 -11.51
C ILE A 109 -1.23 -4.84 -10.98
N LYS A 110 -0.93 -4.58 -9.70
CA LYS A 110 -0.97 -3.21 -9.12
C LYS A 110 -0.03 -2.23 -9.81
N ASN A 111 1.04 -2.72 -10.43
CA ASN A 111 1.99 -1.89 -11.16
C ASN A 111 1.59 -1.66 -12.63
N VAL A 112 0.58 -2.37 -13.13
CA VAL A 112 0.05 -2.18 -14.48
C VAL A 112 -0.96 -1.04 -14.45
N ARG A 113 -0.76 -0.04 -15.32
CA ARG A 113 -1.59 1.18 -15.41
C ARG A 113 -2.53 1.18 -16.62
N VAL A 114 -2.59 0.05 -17.29
CA VAL A 114 -3.41 -0.16 -18.46
C VAL A 114 -4.38 -1.31 -18.20
N PRO A 115 -5.52 -1.37 -18.91
CA PRO A 115 -6.48 -2.45 -18.75
C PRO A 115 -5.88 -3.83 -18.98
N ILE A 116 -6.16 -4.79 -18.11
CA ILE A 116 -5.91 -6.21 -18.37
C ILE A 116 -7.18 -6.78 -19.00
N ILE A 117 -7.03 -7.36 -20.20
CA ILE A 117 -8.15 -7.88 -21.00
C ILE A 117 -8.16 -9.41 -21.12
N SER A 118 -7.07 -10.07 -20.73
CA SER A 118 -7.01 -11.54 -20.74
C SER A 118 -5.96 -12.08 -19.77
N GLY A 119 -6.15 -13.33 -19.35
CA GLY A 119 -5.16 -14.05 -18.56
C GLY A 119 -3.86 -14.31 -19.33
N SER A 120 -3.93 -14.52 -20.63
CA SER A 120 -2.74 -14.70 -21.49
C SER A 120 -1.89 -13.41 -21.52
N GLN A 121 -2.54 -12.24 -21.59
CA GLN A 121 -1.86 -10.95 -21.48
C GLN A 121 -1.25 -10.78 -20.08
N ALA A 122 -2.02 -11.05 -19.02
CA ALA A 122 -1.53 -10.96 -17.65
C ALA A 122 -0.36 -11.92 -17.37
N GLN A 123 -0.30 -13.06 -18.03
CA GLN A 123 0.79 -14.04 -17.87
C GLN A 123 2.15 -13.51 -18.34
N LYS A 124 2.20 -12.47 -19.19
CA LYS A 124 3.44 -11.78 -19.56
C LYS A 124 4.04 -11.01 -18.36
N LEU A 125 3.25 -10.72 -17.32
CA LEU A 125 3.73 -10.07 -16.11
C LEU A 125 4.56 -11.05 -15.25
N LYS A 126 5.76 -10.65 -14.87
CA LYS A 126 6.60 -11.45 -13.98
C LYS A 126 5.89 -11.68 -12.63
N GLY A 127 5.54 -12.92 -12.34
CA GLY A 127 4.83 -13.32 -11.13
C GLY A 127 3.40 -13.81 -11.37
N VAL A 128 2.89 -13.71 -12.60
CA VAL A 128 1.60 -14.28 -13.01
C VAL A 128 1.86 -15.59 -13.74
N GLY A 129 1.59 -16.72 -13.07
CA GLY A 129 1.70 -18.06 -13.67
C GLY A 129 0.40 -18.48 -14.35
N SER A 130 0.46 -19.55 -15.17
CA SER A 130 -0.68 -20.07 -15.95
C SER A 130 -1.94 -20.35 -15.12
N LYS A 131 -1.80 -20.84 -13.88
CA LYS A 131 -2.96 -21.09 -12.98
C LYS A 131 -3.65 -19.80 -12.54
N ILE A 132 -2.88 -18.70 -12.36
CA ILE A 132 -3.43 -17.39 -12.01
C ILE A 132 -4.02 -16.75 -13.27
N ALA A 133 -3.38 -16.88 -14.43
CA ALA A 133 -3.89 -16.41 -15.72
C ALA A 133 -5.29 -16.95 -16.01
N LYS A 134 -5.50 -18.26 -15.86
CA LYS A 134 -6.85 -18.88 -16.02
C LYS A 134 -7.90 -18.33 -15.05
N LYS A 135 -7.49 -18.00 -13.83
CA LYS A 135 -8.41 -17.34 -12.86
C LYS A 135 -8.74 -15.91 -13.29
N ILE A 136 -7.77 -15.20 -13.86
CA ILE A 136 -8.00 -13.85 -14.40
C ILE A 136 -8.99 -13.91 -15.55
N ASP A 137 -8.87 -14.89 -16.46
CA ASP A 137 -9.85 -15.09 -17.54
C ASP A 137 -11.25 -15.30 -16.96
N GLU A 138 -11.40 -16.21 -15.98
CA GLU A 138 -12.68 -16.47 -15.31
C GLU A 138 -13.26 -15.20 -14.66
N ILE A 139 -12.43 -14.42 -13.95
CA ILE A 139 -12.83 -13.16 -13.32
C ILE A 139 -13.25 -12.12 -14.37
N LEU A 140 -12.53 -12.03 -15.49
CA LEU A 140 -12.86 -11.10 -16.56
C LEU A 140 -14.15 -11.47 -17.28
N GLU A 141 -14.47 -12.77 -17.38
CA GLU A 141 -15.69 -13.27 -18.00
C GLU A 141 -16.92 -13.15 -17.13
N THR A 142 -16.79 -13.48 -15.85
CA THR A 142 -17.95 -13.67 -14.94
C THR A 142 -18.06 -12.62 -13.84
N GLY A 143 -16.99 -11.83 -13.58
CA GLY A 143 -16.91 -10.93 -12.44
C GLY A 143 -16.57 -11.58 -11.13
N GLU A 144 -16.53 -12.90 -11.09
CA GLU A 144 -16.39 -13.71 -9.89
C GLU A 144 -15.43 -14.87 -10.14
N LEU A 145 -15.08 -15.58 -9.09
CA LEU A 145 -14.35 -16.83 -9.17
C LEU A 145 -15.20 -17.94 -8.55
N ARG A 146 -15.65 -18.92 -9.34
CA ARG A 146 -16.52 -20.01 -8.90
C ARG A 146 -16.00 -20.71 -7.65
N SER A 147 -14.69 -20.92 -7.57
CA SER A 147 -14.06 -21.55 -6.41
C SER A 147 -14.18 -20.73 -5.12
N LEU A 148 -14.47 -19.44 -5.19
CA LEU A 148 -14.76 -18.58 -4.03
C LEU A 148 -16.27 -18.54 -3.77
N VAL A 149 -17.09 -18.41 -4.82
CA VAL A 149 -18.55 -18.32 -4.72
C VAL A 149 -19.17 -19.62 -4.16
N GLN A 150 -18.66 -20.77 -4.58
CA GLN A 150 -19.16 -22.09 -4.17
C GLN A 150 -18.63 -22.58 -2.82
N LYS A 151 -17.89 -21.75 -2.07
CA LYS A 151 -17.44 -22.16 -0.75
C LYS A 151 -18.59 -22.29 0.24
N PRO A 152 -18.56 -23.34 1.08
CA PRO A 152 -19.49 -23.46 2.19
C PRO A 152 -19.43 -22.23 3.11
N ASP A 153 -20.56 -21.78 3.61
CA ASP A 153 -20.65 -20.63 4.53
C ASP A 153 -19.75 -20.80 5.78
N GLU A 154 -19.59 -22.02 6.25
CA GLU A 154 -18.69 -22.33 7.38
C GLU A 154 -17.24 -21.97 7.09
N VAL A 155 -16.77 -22.19 5.85
CA VAL A 155 -15.39 -21.80 5.45
C VAL A 155 -15.24 -20.29 5.42
N ARG A 156 -16.25 -19.57 4.93
CA ARG A 156 -16.25 -18.08 4.93
C ARG A 156 -16.24 -17.55 6.36
N LYS A 157 -17.14 -18.02 7.22
CA LYS A 157 -17.19 -17.65 8.64
C LYS A 157 -15.88 -17.93 9.36
N ARG A 158 -15.22 -19.06 9.05
CA ARG A 158 -13.91 -19.38 9.60
C ARG A 158 -12.86 -18.32 9.20
N ILE A 159 -12.82 -17.93 7.94
CA ILE A 159 -11.87 -16.92 7.43
C ILE A 159 -12.13 -15.57 8.10
N ASP A 160 -13.39 -15.17 8.26
CA ASP A 160 -13.76 -13.91 8.91
C ASP A 160 -13.27 -13.85 10.37
N VAL A 161 -13.48 -14.93 11.13
CA VAL A 161 -12.95 -15.03 12.50
C VAL A 161 -11.41 -14.99 12.53
N LEU A 162 -10.76 -15.70 11.60
CA LEU A 162 -9.29 -15.70 11.51
C LEU A 162 -8.74 -14.32 11.16
N ARG A 163 -9.45 -13.57 10.30
CA ARG A 163 -9.12 -12.19 9.93
C ARG A 163 -9.27 -11.26 11.14
N GLU A 164 -10.36 -11.39 11.88
CA GLU A 164 -10.61 -10.63 13.11
C GLU A 164 -9.51 -10.88 14.15
N PHE A 165 -9.15 -12.14 14.40
CA PHE A 165 -8.05 -12.48 15.29
C PHE A 165 -6.69 -11.96 14.79
N GLY A 166 -6.46 -12.07 13.47
CA GLY A 166 -5.24 -11.55 12.83
C GLY A 166 -5.10 -10.03 12.86
N ALA A 167 -6.21 -9.30 13.10
CA ALA A 167 -6.20 -7.86 13.26
C ALA A 167 -5.75 -7.42 14.68
N ILE A 168 -5.70 -8.35 15.65
CA ILE A 168 -5.07 -8.09 16.96
C ILE A 168 -3.56 -7.94 16.75
N TRP A 169 -3.00 -6.82 17.17
CA TRP A 169 -1.56 -6.60 17.03
C TRP A 169 -0.75 -7.71 17.70
N GLY A 170 0.23 -8.25 16.98
CA GLY A 170 1.06 -9.38 17.45
C GLY A 170 0.44 -10.76 17.26
N VAL A 171 -0.80 -10.86 16.78
CA VAL A 171 -1.43 -12.12 16.38
C VAL A 171 -1.19 -12.35 14.89
N GLY A 172 -0.28 -13.26 14.56
CA GLY A 172 -0.04 -13.68 13.20
C GLY A 172 -0.97 -14.85 12.79
N PRO A 173 -0.97 -15.25 11.50
CA PRO A 173 -1.87 -16.29 10.99
C PRO A 173 -1.85 -17.61 11.78
N LYS A 174 -0.67 -18.07 12.19
CA LYS A 174 -0.55 -19.30 12.99
C LYS A 174 -1.23 -19.17 14.35
N THR A 175 -1.10 -18.01 15.00
CA THR A 175 -1.75 -17.76 16.28
C THR A 175 -3.26 -17.63 16.11
N ALA A 176 -3.73 -16.94 15.04
CA ALA A 176 -5.15 -16.84 14.73
C ALA A 176 -5.78 -18.23 14.55
N VAL A 177 -5.15 -19.11 13.76
CA VAL A 177 -5.60 -20.51 13.58
C VAL A 177 -5.61 -21.26 14.91
N ARG A 178 -4.55 -21.15 15.73
CA ARG A 178 -4.49 -21.80 17.04
C ARG A 178 -5.62 -21.35 17.97
N LEU A 179 -5.94 -20.05 17.96
CA LEU A 179 -7.07 -19.52 18.76
C LEU A 179 -8.41 -20.06 18.26
N TYR A 180 -8.61 -20.10 16.95
CA TYR A 180 -9.82 -20.66 16.34
C TYR A 180 -9.99 -22.15 16.68
N ASP A 181 -8.90 -22.94 16.56
CA ASP A 181 -8.89 -24.38 16.82
C ASP A 181 -9.06 -24.68 18.33
N ALA A 182 -8.70 -23.73 19.20
CA ALA A 182 -9.00 -23.78 20.64
C ALA A 182 -10.48 -23.49 20.98
N GLY A 183 -11.32 -23.19 19.98
CA GLY A 183 -12.75 -22.99 20.14
C GLY A 183 -13.21 -21.54 20.23
N TYR A 184 -12.29 -20.54 20.25
CA TYR A 184 -12.67 -19.15 20.29
C TYR A 184 -13.26 -18.70 18.95
N ARG A 185 -14.32 -17.88 19.01
CA ARG A 185 -15.01 -17.37 17.81
C ARG A 185 -15.13 -15.87 17.77
N ASN A 186 -14.98 -15.19 18.90
CA ASN A 186 -14.98 -13.73 19.04
C ASN A 186 -13.75 -13.28 19.79
N ILE A 187 -13.34 -12.03 19.60
CA ILE A 187 -12.19 -11.42 20.30
C ILE A 187 -12.43 -11.44 21.82
N ASP A 188 -13.64 -11.14 22.27
CA ASP A 188 -14.00 -11.09 23.68
C ASP A 188 -13.96 -12.47 24.39
N ASP A 189 -13.95 -13.57 23.62
CA ASP A 189 -13.84 -14.94 24.16
C ASP A 189 -12.39 -15.33 24.48
N ILE A 190 -11.40 -14.55 24.02
CA ILE A 190 -9.98 -14.90 24.12
C ILE A 190 -9.46 -14.57 25.53
N PRO A 191 -9.15 -15.57 26.36
CA PRO A 191 -8.62 -15.30 27.69
C PRO A 191 -7.16 -14.88 27.64
N ASP A 192 -6.73 -14.05 28.56
CA ASP A 192 -5.36 -13.56 28.71
C ASP A 192 -4.29 -14.66 28.66
N LYS A 193 -4.58 -15.83 29.27
CA LYS A 193 -3.67 -16.98 29.28
C LYS A 193 -3.37 -17.57 27.89
N ALA A 194 -4.23 -17.31 26.89
CA ALA A 194 -4.05 -17.77 25.52
C ALA A 194 -3.08 -16.89 24.71
N LEU A 195 -2.70 -15.73 25.26
CA LEU A 195 -1.91 -14.70 24.59
C LEU A 195 -0.57 -14.46 25.31
N ASN A 196 0.46 -14.12 24.54
CA ASN A 196 1.70 -13.59 25.11
C ASN A 196 1.54 -12.11 25.51
N SER A 197 2.55 -11.55 26.22
CA SER A 197 2.48 -10.17 26.72
C SER A 197 2.19 -9.14 25.64
N LYS A 198 2.81 -9.26 24.46
CA LYS A 198 2.60 -8.32 23.35
C LYS A 198 1.20 -8.45 22.72
N GLN A 199 0.71 -9.67 22.60
CA GLN A 199 -0.63 -9.94 22.09
C GLN A 199 -1.72 -9.45 23.06
N LYS A 200 -1.45 -9.50 24.36
CA LYS A 200 -2.36 -8.91 25.38
C LYS A 200 -2.47 -7.39 25.21
N ILE A 201 -1.35 -6.71 25.01
CA ILE A 201 -1.36 -5.28 24.67
C ILE A 201 -2.20 -5.04 23.41
N GLY A 202 -1.96 -5.83 22.35
CA GLY A 202 -2.74 -5.75 21.11
C GLY A 202 -4.24 -5.94 21.30
N LEU A 203 -4.63 -6.86 22.19
CA LEU A 203 -6.04 -7.12 22.54
C LEU A 203 -6.62 -5.96 23.38
N THR A 204 -5.89 -5.50 24.41
CA THR A 204 -6.31 -4.39 25.27
C THR A 204 -6.64 -3.13 24.46
N TYR A 205 -5.83 -2.83 23.48
CA TYR A 205 -6.00 -1.62 22.66
C TYR A 205 -6.64 -1.89 21.30
N TYR A 206 -7.19 -3.09 21.06
CA TYR A 206 -7.72 -3.51 19.76
C TYR A 206 -8.63 -2.46 19.13
N LYS A 207 -9.66 -2.02 19.84
CA LYS A 207 -10.64 -1.04 19.33
C LYS A 207 -9.97 0.27 18.91
N ASN A 208 -9.09 0.80 19.76
CA ASN A 208 -8.37 2.05 19.46
C ASN A 208 -7.44 1.93 18.26
N LEU A 209 -6.81 0.73 18.06
CA LEU A 209 -5.88 0.48 16.96
C LEU A 209 -6.57 0.26 15.62
N GLN A 210 -7.88 -0.03 15.60
CA GLN A 210 -8.68 -0.11 14.36
C GLN A 210 -9.16 1.27 13.90
N GLU A 211 -9.18 2.27 14.77
CA GLU A 211 -9.65 3.60 14.43
C GLU A 211 -8.58 4.43 13.70
N ARG A 212 -9.03 5.21 12.73
CA ARG A 212 -8.18 6.21 12.08
C ARG A 212 -7.89 7.37 13.03
N ILE A 213 -6.69 7.94 12.93
CA ILE A 213 -6.24 9.05 13.76
C ILE A 213 -6.52 10.36 13.01
N PRO A 214 -7.45 11.21 13.48
CA PRO A 214 -7.72 12.49 12.83
C PRO A 214 -6.46 13.37 12.79
N ARG A 215 -6.24 14.06 11.68
CA ARG A 215 -5.08 14.93 11.49
C ARG A 215 -4.87 15.92 12.63
N LYS A 216 -5.97 16.48 13.19
CA LYS A 216 -5.92 17.41 14.31
C LYS A 216 -5.23 16.80 15.54
N GLN A 217 -5.49 15.52 15.85
CA GLN A 217 -4.83 14.83 16.97
C GLN A 217 -3.32 14.71 16.73
N ILE A 218 -2.91 14.36 15.51
CA ILE A 218 -1.48 14.26 15.15
C ILE A 218 -0.79 15.62 15.21
N THR A 219 -1.46 16.69 14.78
CA THR A 219 -0.91 18.06 14.86
C THR A 219 -0.66 18.50 16.32
N LEU A 220 -1.59 18.16 17.22
CA LEU A 220 -1.41 18.43 18.66
C LEU A 220 -0.27 17.59 19.25
N PHE A 221 -0.23 16.32 18.91
CA PHE A 221 0.86 15.41 19.28
C PHE A 221 2.21 15.92 18.78
N GLU A 222 2.32 16.31 17.49
CA GLU A 222 3.57 16.88 16.94
C GLU A 222 4.06 18.07 17.76
N LYS A 223 3.16 18.98 18.13
CA LYS A 223 3.48 20.16 18.91
C LYS A 223 4.04 19.81 20.29
N ASP A 224 3.43 18.83 20.97
CA ASP A 224 3.85 18.40 22.30
C ASP A 224 5.19 17.67 22.26
N VAL A 225 5.33 16.71 21.36
CA VAL A 225 6.57 15.93 21.23
C VAL A 225 7.72 16.83 20.81
N ARG A 226 7.51 17.77 19.89
CA ARG A 226 8.52 18.75 19.49
C ARG A 226 9.03 19.56 20.68
N LYS A 227 8.13 20.02 21.56
CA LYS A 227 8.50 20.73 22.78
C LYS A 227 9.38 19.88 23.69
N ILE A 228 8.97 18.63 23.95
CA ILE A 228 9.71 17.69 24.80
C ILE A 228 11.09 17.37 24.20
N LEU A 229 11.15 17.10 22.90
CA LEU A 229 12.39 16.71 22.23
C LEU A 229 13.38 17.90 22.10
N ASN A 230 12.89 19.12 22.00
CA ASN A 230 13.75 20.32 22.01
C ASN A 230 14.53 20.48 23.34
N GLU A 231 13.98 20.00 24.46
CA GLU A 231 14.68 19.98 25.76
C GLU A 231 15.91 19.04 25.75
N LEU A 232 15.91 18.02 24.90
CA LEU A 232 17.02 17.09 24.71
C LEU A 232 18.14 17.64 23.81
N GLY A 233 17.84 18.66 23.03
CA GLY A 233 18.76 19.38 22.13
C GLY A 233 19.23 18.59 20.90
N ASN A 234 19.61 19.31 19.85
CA ASN A 234 20.19 18.75 18.62
C ASN A 234 19.39 17.63 17.93
N LEU A 235 18.06 17.67 18.04
CA LEU A 235 17.17 16.71 17.39
C LEU A 235 16.43 17.35 16.23
N LYS A 236 16.52 16.72 15.09
CA LYS A 236 15.65 16.92 13.94
C LYS A 236 14.51 15.92 14.01
N MET A 237 13.28 16.39 13.80
CA MET A 237 12.09 15.51 13.80
C MET A 237 11.18 15.81 12.62
N CYS A 238 10.52 14.76 12.13
CA CYS A 238 9.47 14.85 11.12
C CYS A 238 8.43 13.76 11.37
N ILE A 239 7.15 14.11 11.38
CA ILE A 239 6.09 13.12 11.26
C ILE A 239 5.87 12.85 9.79
N CYS A 240 6.05 11.61 9.39
CA CYS A 240 6.01 11.14 8.01
C CYS A 240 4.62 10.58 7.62
N GLY A 241 4.56 9.53 6.84
CA GLY A 241 3.35 8.81 6.45
C GLY A 241 2.28 9.66 5.77
N SER A 242 1.05 9.24 5.95
CA SER A 242 -0.13 9.92 5.43
C SER A 242 -0.31 11.33 5.99
N TYR A 243 0.11 11.57 7.23
CA TYR A 243 0.09 12.90 7.84
C TYR A 243 0.93 13.89 7.03
N ARG A 244 2.19 13.56 6.67
CA ARG A 244 3.04 14.44 5.88
C ARG A 244 2.51 14.66 4.46
N ARG A 245 1.81 13.65 3.90
CA ARG A 245 1.13 13.79 2.60
C ARG A 245 -0.13 14.65 2.63
N GLY A 246 -0.54 15.14 3.80
CA GLY A 246 -1.68 16.05 3.91
C GLY A 246 -3.04 15.37 4.03
N LEU A 247 -3.10 14.05 4.26
CA LEU A 247 -4.38 13.36 4.39
C LEU A 247 -5.14 13.79 5.66
N PRO A 248 -6.48 13.70 5.67
CA PRO A 248 -7.32 14.13 6.78
C PRO A 248 -7.15 13.25 8.02
N ASP A 249 -6.68 12.03 7.84
CA ASP A 249 -6.42 11.05 8.89
C ASP A 249 -5.26 10.11 8.56
N SER A 250 -4.80 9.34 9.55
CA SER A 250 -3.72 8.35 9.44
C SER A 250 -4.07 7.06 10.16
N GLY A 251 -3.44 5.93 9.79
CA GLY A 251 -3.57 4.65 10.50
C GLY A 251 -2.67 4.57 11.73
N ASP A 252 -1.55 5.27 11.69
CA ASP A 252 -0.50 5.29 12.71
C ASP A 252 0.28 6.61 12.63
N ILE A 253 1.23 6.78 13.53
CA ILE A 253 2.12 7.94 13.55
C ILE A 253 3.55 7.44 13.26
N ASP A 254 4.11 7.83 12.12
CA ASP A 254 5.50 7.59 11.75
C ASP A 254 6.37 8.77 12.17
N LEU A 255 7.09 8.65 13.29
CA LEU A 255 7.97 9.70 13.79
C LEU A 255 9.42 9.41 13.39
N LEU A 256 9.99 10.26 12.54
CA LEU A 256 11.39 10.20 12.14
C LEU A 256 12.23 11.18 12.96
N LEU A 257 13.33 10.70 13.53
CA LEU A 257 14.26 11.46 14.35
C LEU A 257 15.68 11.30 13.83
N ALA A 258 16.46 12.39 13.86
CA ALA A 258 17.90 12.34 13.60
C ALA A 258 18.63 13.27 14.57
N TYR A 259 19.85 12.89 14.97
CA TYR A 259 20.73 13.76 15.75
C TYR A 259 21.48 14.68 14.81
N GLU A 260 21.45 15.98 15.07
CA GLU A 260 22.10 17.00 14.24
C GLU A 260 23.53 17.35 14.65
N GLY A 261 23.93 16.95 15.86
CA GLY A 261 25.30 17.18 16.35
C GLY A 261 26.35 16.34 15.62
N SER A 262 27.63 16.55 15.90
CA SER A 262 28.75 15.87 15.26
C SER A 262 28.84 14.39 15.59
N ARG A 263 28.50 14.01 16.83
CA ARG A 263 28.53 12.64 17.32
C ARG A 263 27.30 12.33 18.15
N VAL A 264 26.60 11.26 17.80
CA VAL A 264 25.42 10.79 18.57
C VAL A 264 25.89 10.35 19.97
N PRO A 265 25.32 10.89 21.07
CA PRO A 265 25.62 10.43 22.42
C PRO A 265 25.27 8.95 22.63
N GLN A 266 26.03 8.28 23.47
CA GLN A 266 25.75 6.89 23.80
C GLN A 266 24.33 6.71 24.37
N ASN A 267 23.62 5.67 23.93
CA ASN A 267 22.26 5.36 24.33
C ASN A 267 21.24 6.50 24.12
N TYR A 268 21.51 7.42 23.20
CA TYR A 268 20.69 8.62 23.02
C TYR A 268 19.23 8.27 22.64
N PHE A 269 19.03 7.30 21.74
CA PHE A 269 17.68 6.86 21.39
C PHE A 269 16.93 6.27 22.60
N LYS A 270 17.59 5.47 23.43
CA LYS A 270 16.99 4.95 24.69
C LYS A 270 16.62 6.09 25.65
N ARG A 271 17.44 7.14 25.71
CA ARG A 271 17.15 8.33 26.53
C ARG A 271 15.91 9.07 26.01
N ILE A 272 15.77 9.21 24.67
CA ILE A 272 14.58 9.80 24.06
C ILE A 272 13.33 9.00 24.46
N LEU A 273 13.33 7.68 24.29
CA LEU A 273 12.21 6.81 24.63
C LEU A 273 11.86 6.93 26.12
N LYS A 274 12.87 6.90 26.99
CA LYS A 274 12.68 7.07 28.43
C LYS A 274 11.96 8.38 28.78
N VAL A 275 12.40 9.50 28.20
CA VAL A 275 11.76 10.81 28.42
C VAL A 275 10.32 10.82 27.92
N LEU A 276 10.04 10.21 26.78
CA LEU A 276 8.67 10.12 26.26
C LEU A 276 7.75 9.26 27.13
N HIS A 277 8.28 8.20 27.74
CA HIS A 277 7.55 7.41 28.75
C HIS A 277 7.31 8.20 30.05
N GLU A 278 8.34 8.86 30.60
CA GLU A 278 8.24 9.68 31.82
C GLU A 278 7.23 10.83 31.65
N LYS A 279 7.08 11.36 30.46
CA LYS A 279 6.08 12.39 30.12
C LYS A 279 4.70 11.82 29.79
N GLY A 280 4.51 10.49 29.86
CA GLY A 280 3.23 9.82 29.61
C GLY A 280 2.79 9.84 28.13
N ILE A 281 3.70 10.14 27.21
CA ILE A 281 3.44 10.09 25.77
C ILE A 281 3.40 8.63 25.30
N LEU A 282 4.44 7.84 25.62
CA LEU A 282 4.47 6.42 25.35
C LEU A 282 3.90 5.68 26.56
N ILE A 283 3.00 4.72 26.31
CA ILE A 283 2.32 3.98 27.40
C ILE A 283 2.59 2.47 27.34
N GLU A 284 2.85 1.91 26.16
CA GLU A 284 3.16 0.48 26.00
C GLU A 284 4.20 0.25 24.92
N ASP A 285 5.11 -0.69 25.16
CA ASP A 285 6.15 -1.08 24.23
C ASP A 285 5.72 -2.33 23.43
N LEU A 286 5.59 -2.19 22.12
CA LEU A 286 5.34 -3.31 21.23
C LEU A 286 6.65 -3.95 20.74
N SER A 287 7.61 -3.13 20.34
CA SER A 287 8.98 -3.58 20.03
C SER A 287 9.98 -2.44 20.20
N GLN A 288 11.20 -2.79 20.66
CA GLN A 288 12.28 -1.84 20.79
C GLN A 288 13.58 -2.45 20.26
N GLY A 289 14.14 -1.80 19.24
CA GLY A 289 15.47 -2.06 18.68
C GLY A 289 16.46 -0.95 19.03
N ALA A 290 17.63 -0.98 18.40
CA ALA A 290 18.68 0.02 18.61
C ALA A 290 18.29 1.41 18.01
N GLU A 291 17.56 1.41 16.90
CA GLU A 291 17.23 2.60 16.09
C GLU A 291 15.74 2.66 15.72
N ILE A 292 14.97 1.62 16.08
CA ILE A 292 13.55 1.49 15.73
C ILE A 292 12.76 1.16 16.99
N TYR A 293 11.66 1.85 17.19
CA TYR A 293 10.70 1.59 18.24
C TYR A 293 9.31 1.53 17.66
N SER A 294 8.50 0.61 18.13
CA SER A 294 7.06 0.53 17.89
C SER A 294 6.34 0.41 19.21
N GLY A 295 5.31 1.20 19.41
CA GLY A 295 4.60 1.24 20.68
C GLY A 295 3.21 1.85 20.57
N ILE A 296 2.59 1.99 21.73
CA ILE A 296 1.33 2.70 21.88
C ILE A 296 1.60 4.02 22.59
N MET A 297 1.10 5.08 22.01
CA MET A 297 1.12 6.41 22.58
C MET A 297 -0.28 6.84 23.00
N LYS A 298 -0.36 7.81 23.88
CA LYS A 298 -1.61 8.40 24.37
C LYS A 298 -1.76 9.83 23.84
N THR A 299 -2.88 10.11 23.19
CA THR A 299 -3.22 11.47 22.76
C THR A 299 -3.72 12.31 23.93
N ARG A 300 -3.84 13.64 23.76
CA ARG A 300 -4.33 14.55 24.82
C ARG A 300 -5.73 14.19 25.33
N ASP A 301 -6.58 13.66 24.47
CA ASP A 301 -7.93 13.19 24.77
C ASP A 301 -7.95 11.77 25.38
N GLY A 302 -6.78 11.22 25.68
CA GLY A 302 -6.63 9.95 26.36
C GLY A 302 -6.74 8.72 25.47
N ILE A 303 -6.89 8.89 24.15
CA ILE A 303 -7.06 7.79 23.21
C ILE A 303 -5.70 7.16 22.86
N ALA A 304 -5.63 5.83 22.94
CA ALA A 304 -4.43 5.09 22.55
C ALA A 304 -4.28 5.02 21.03
N ARG A 305 -3.05 5.24 20.53
CA ARG A 305 -2.72 5.21 19.10
C ARG A 305 -1.39 4.51 18.86
N ARG A 306 -1.22 3.88 17.69
CA ARG A 306 0.06 3.28 17.33
C ARG A 306 1.06 4.35 16.89
N ILE A 307 2.29 4.19 17.36
CA ILE A 307 3.42 5.02 16.94
C ILE A 307 4.61 4.14 16.59
N ASP A 308 5.25 4.48 15.47
CA ASP A 308 6.53 3.94 15.05
C ASP A 308 7.55 5.07 15.04
N ILE A 309 8.68 4.89 15.76
CA ILE A 309 9.74 5.90 15.88
C ILE A 309 11.01 5.34 15.27
N HIS A 310 11.57 6.05 14.30
CA HIS A 310 12.82 5.73 13.63
C HIS A 310 13.88 6.76 13.95
N PHE A 311 14.99 6.32 14.54
CA PHE A 311 16.15 7.15 14.83
C PHE A 311 17.23 6.87 13.80
N VAL A 312 17.46 7.83 12.90
CA VAL A 312 18.25 7.61 11.67
C VAL A 312 19.53 8.44 11.65
N PRO A 313 20.59 7.96 10.99
CA PRO A 313 21.78 8.76 10.75
C PRO A 313 21.46 10.02 9.96
N LYS A 314 22.06 11.17 10.35
CA LYS A 314 21.85 12.46 9.67
C LYS A 314 22.05 12.38 8.15
N ARG A 315 23.07 11.62 7.71
CA ARG A 315 23.36 11.41 6.29
C ARG A 315 22.23 10.71 5.52
N GLU A 316 21.37 9.95 6.21
CA GLU A 316 20.27 9.18 5.61
C GLU A 316 18.94 9.94 5.68
N TRP A 317 18.90 11.13 6.29
CA TRP A 317 17.67 11.88 6.54
C TRP A 317 16.81 12.06 5.28
N GLY A 318 17.40 12.47 4.15
CA GLY A 318 16.66 12.69 2.90
C GLY A 318 16.01 11.42 2.37
N SER A 319 16.76 10.30 2.32
CA SER A 319 16.25 9.01 1.85
C SER A 319 15.20 8.40 2.80
N GLN A 320 15.43 8.51 4.10
CA GLN A 320 14.49 8.04 5.12
C GLN A 320 13.19 8.85 5.09
N THR A 321 13.30 10.19 5.02
CA THR A 321 12.13 11.07 4.91
C THR A 321 11.32 10.78 3.64
N LEU A 322 12.00 10.57 2.50
CA LEU A 322 11.37 10.18 1.24
C LEU A 322 10.62 8.84 1.38
N TYR A 323 11.30 7.84 1.93
CA TYR A 323 10.78 6.50 2.11
C TYR A 323 9.55 6.45 3.04
N PHE A 324 9.68 7.02 4.26
CA PHE A 324 8.60 7.01 5.25
C PHE A 324 7.45 7.95 4.91
N THR A 325 7.67 8.97 4.08
CA THR A 325 6.57 9.78 3.56
C THR A 325 5.69 8.99 2.60
N GLY A 326 6.25 8.13 1.78
CA GLY A 326 5.50 7.36 0.77
C GLY A 326 4.88 8.26 -0.31
N SER A 327 3.82 7.84 -0.97
CA SER A 327 3.03 6.60 -0.73
C SER A 327 3.82 5.33 -0.99
N LYS A 328 3.19 4.19 -0.72
CA LYS A 328 3.79 2.89 -1.06
C LYS A 328 4.00 2.77 -2.56
N GLU A 329 3.02 3.16 -3.34
CA GLU A 329 3.01 3.16 -4.81
C GLU A 329 4.11 4.08 -5.34
N PHE A 330 4.19 5.30 -4.81
CA PHE A 330 5.25 6.25 -5.15
C PHE A 330 6.66 5.69 -4.88
N ASN A 331 6.86 5.03 -3.74
CA ASN A 331 8.14 4.39 -3.41
C ASN A 331 8.48 3.23 -4.34
N ILE A 332 7.48 2.45 -4.78
CA ILE A 332 7.66 1.36 -5.76
C ILE A 332 8.10 1.95 -7.10
N ASP A 333 7.42 2.98 -7.57
CA ASP A 333 7.73 3.64 -8.84
C ASP A 333 9.13 4.26 -8.85
N LEU A 334 9.52 4.94 -7.76
CA LEU A 334 10.87 5.48 -7.61
C LEU A 334 11.94 4.39 -7.65
N ARG A 335 11.70 3.25 -7.00
CA ARG A 335 12.64 2.12 -7.04
C ARG A 335 12.73 1.52 -8.43
N ASN A 336 11.60 1.37 -9.13
CA ASN A 336 11.58 0.88 -10.50
C ASN A 336 12.31 1.85 -11.44
N LEU A 337 12.13 3.16 -11.26
CA LEU A 337 12.86 4.18 -12.00
C LEU A 337 14.37 4.07 -11.76
N ALA A 338 14.81 3.92 -10.51
CA ALA A 338 16.21 3.74 -10.17
C ALA A 338 16.79 2.47 -10.84
N ILE A 339 16.06 1.35 -10.82
CA ILE A 339 16.47 0.08 -11.46
C ILE A 339 16.63 0.27 -12.97
N ARG A 340 15.72 0.98 -13.66
CA ARG A 340 15.86 1.29 -15.10
C ARG A 340 17.10 2.12 -15.42
N GLN A 341 17.63 2.86 -14.44
CA GLN A 341 18.86 3.64 -14.55
C GLN A 341 20.11 2.91 -14.03
N ASN A 342 20.05 1.59 -13.85
CA ASN A 342 21.10 0.76 -13.24
C ASN A 342 21.51 1.25 -11.83
N ARG A 343 20.57 1.79 -11.07
CA ARG A 343 20.74 2.31 -9.71
C ARG A 343 19.87 1.54 -8.72
N LYS A 344 20.16 1.70 -7.42
CA LYS A 344 19.35 1.11 -6.34
C LYS A 344 18.91 2.21 -5.37
N LEU A 345 17.60 2.38 -5.22
CA LEU A 345 17.02 3.24 -4.18
C LEU A 345 16.55 2.42 -2.99
N SER A 346 16.93 2.84 -1.79
CA SER A 346 16.43 2.28 -0.52
C SER A 346 16.21 3.41 0.49
N ASP A 347 15.72 3.05 1.68
CA ASP A 347 15.65 3.93 2.85
C ASP A 347 17.02 4.51 3.26
N LYS A 348 18.11 3.81 2.95
CA LYS A 348 19.50 4.22 3.27
C LYS A 348 20.12 5.18 2.25
N GLY A 349 19.52 5.34 1.07
CA GLY A 349 20.04 6.22 0.03
C GLY A 349 19.79 5.74 -1.38
N LEU A 350 20.28 6.52 -2.33
CA LEU A 350 20.43 6.16 -3.74
C LEU A 350 21.87 5.68 -3.97
N PHE A 351 22.01 4.53 -4.62
CA PHE A 351 23.30 3.88 -4.90
C PHE A 351 23.51 3.79 -6.41
N ASP A 352 24.75 3.96 -6.83
CA ASP A 352 25.17 3.77 -8.21
C ASP A 352 25.20 2.27 -8.61
N GLU A 353 25.56 1.99 -9.86
CA GLU A 353 25.69 0.63 -10.41
C GLU A 353 26.76 -0.21 -9.69
N LYS A 354 27.77 0.43 -9.08
CA LYS A 354 28.85 -0.22 -8.30
C LYS A 354 28.46 -0.47 -6.85
N GLY A 355 27.27 0.00 -6.43
CA GLY A 355 26.80 -0.12 -5.06
C GLY A 355 27.31 0.96 -4.12
N ASN A 356 27.96 2.03 -4.62
CA ASN A 356 28.38 3.16 -3.82
C ASN A 356 27.19 4.08 -3.55
N ARG A 357 27.03 4.50 -2.29
CA ARG A 357 26.00 5.47 -1.92
C ARG A 357 26.34 6.86 -2.49
N LEU A 358 25.41 7.47 -3.21
CA LEU A 358 25.56 8.82 -3.69
C LEU A 358 25.45 9.82 -2.51
N PRO A 359 26.22 10.92 -2.49
CA PRO A 359 26.26 11.87 -1.39
C PRO A 359 25.06 12.83 -1.41
N LEU A 360 23.85 12.27 -1.48
CA LEU A 360 22.59 13.01 -1.51
C LEU A 360 22.00 13.07 -0.11
N SER A 361 21.67 14.27 0.36
CA SER A 361 21.24 14.54 1.74
C SER A 361 19.77 14.90 1.87
N THR A 362 19.13 15.30 0.78
CA THR A 362 17.76 15.79 0.75
C THR A 362 16.88 14.95 -0.21
N GLU A 363 15.57 14.97 0.02
CA GLU A 363 14.60 14.37 -0.90
C GLU A 363 14.67 14.99 -2.29
N LYS A 364 14.90 16.31 -2.36
CA LYS A 364 15.02 17.06 -3.61
C LYS A 364 16.18 16.52 -4.44
N GLU A 365 17.38 16.44 -3.87
CA GLU A 365 18.56 15.92 -4.55
C GLU A 365 18.38 14.47 -5.04
N ILE A 366 17.69 13.63 -4.26
CA ILE A 366 17.40 12.23 -4.66
C ILE A 366 16.46 12.20 -5.86
N LEU A 367 15.39 13.00 -5.85
CA LEU A 367 14.44 13.06 -6.97
C LEU A 367 15.11 13.63 -8.22
N GLU A 368 15.89 14.71 -8.10
CA GLU A 368 16.63 15.31 -9.21
C GLU A 368 17.69 14.35 -9.79
N ALA A 369 18.37 13.58 -8.96
CA ALA A 369 19.30 12.54 -9.41
C ALA A 369 18.60 11.40 -10.17
N LEU A 370 17.30 11.20 -9.97
CA LEU A 370 16.46 10.27 -10.74
C LEU A 370 15.83 10.92 -11.98
N GLY A 371 16.13 12.21 -12.26
CA GLY A 371 15.57 12.94 -13.40
C GLY A 371 14.17 13.52 -13.15
N LEU A 372 13.75 13.61 -11.89
CA LEU A 372 12.44 14.13 -11.51
C LEU A 372 12.54 15.52 -10.86
N PRO A 373 11.55 16.39 -11.04
CA PRO A 373 11.47 17.61 -10.25
C PRO A 373 11.18 17.27 -8.78
N TYR A 374 11.36 18.26 -7.88
CA TYR A 374 10.92 18.07 -6.50
C TYR A 374 9.39 17.91 -6.42
N ILE A 375 8.95 16.73 -6.04
CA ILE A 375 7.53 16.40 -5.86
C ILE A 375 7.15 16.62 -4.39
N LYS A 376 6.22 17.55 -4.16
CA LYS A 376 5.72 17.82 -2.81
C LYS A 376 5.05 16.57 -2.21
N PRO A 377 5.15 16.34 -0.88
CA PRO A 377 4.53 15.19 -0.23
C PRO A 377 3.07 14.94 -0.60
N GLN A 378 2.27 16.00 -0.71
CA GLN A 378 0.84 15.93 -1.05
C GLN A 378 0.56 15.34 -2.44
N ASN A 379 1.54 15.41 -3.33
CA ASN A 379 1.43 14.93 -4.71
C ASN A 379 2.07 13.54 -4.93
N ARG A 380 2.55 12.88 -3.86
CA ARG A 380 3.22 11.58 -3.91
C ARG A 380 2.22 10.43 -3.84
N THR A 381 1.32 10.36 -4.79
CA THR A 381 0.42 9.20 -4.97
C THR A 381 1.15 8.10 -5.75
N ASP A 382 1.68 8.46 -6.91
CA ASP A 382 2.45 7.64 -7.84
C ASP A 382 3.25 8.56 -8.79
N LEU A 383 4.01 8.01 -9.74
CA LEU A 383 4.79 8.79 -10.72
C LEU A 383 4.06 9.03 -12.05
N SER A 384 2.79 8.62 -12.21
CA SER A 384 2.09 8.69 -13.50
C SER A 384 2.00 10.10 -14.10
N LYS A 385 2.05 11.13 -13.26
CA LYS A 385 2.02 12.54 -13.69
C LYS A 385 3.40 13.14 -13.98
N TRP A 386 4.48 12.37 -13.72
CA TRP A 386 5.85 12.89 -13.72
C TRP A 386 6.81 12.11 -14.62
N SER A 387 6.35 10.96 -15.16
CA SER A 387 7.11 10.06 -16.06
C SER A 387 6.65 10.19 -17.51
#